data_6713b6c5bb66877906b4c8bc93bbee16
#
_entry.id   6713b6c5bb66877906b4c8bc93bbee16
#
_cell.length_a   1.000
_cell.length_b   1.000
_cell.length_c   1.000
_cell.angle_alpha   90.00
_cell.angle_beta   90.00
_cell.angle_gamma   90.00
#
_symmetry.space_group_name_H-M   'P 1'
#
loop_
_entity.id
_entity.type
_entity.pdbx_description
1 polymer ?
#
loop_
_entity_poly.entity_id
_entity_poly.type
_entity_poly.pdbx_seq_one_letter_code
_entity_poly.pdbx_strand_id
1 'polypeptide(L)'
;MKKLSYETLKEQNYSGYLLEDAPERVLQFGEGNFLRAFVDYFIDVMNEKAGFNSKVVLCQPIGPGLADMINEQEGLYTLFLRGFQDGKEVNKKRVISCVSRCLNPYADFEAVLECASNPDLRFITCNTTEAGIAYDPSCQFTDVPANSYPGKLTQFLYRRFQKFGQEEGKGFIILSCELIDNNGKELEKCVLKYAEQWNLGEDFCAWVKKENTFCSTLVDRIVTGYPRNEAAAICEELGYEDNLIDTGEIFGFWVIEGPQSIKDEFPVDKAELPILITDNHKPYKQRKVRILNGAHTSFVLGAYLAGQDIVRDCMHDDVICGFMNKTIYDEIIPTLDLPKEELLDFAAAVTERFKNPFIDHALLAISLNSTSKWKARVMPSLKEYIKRKGTLPECITASFAFYIAFFNGHTLTGEGLVASRKGNDYTVKDDKEVLDFYLAHKDDSVEDLVHAVCTNEAFWGEDLTQLEGFEAAVCNYLTQIREEGTYAVMKSLLKEEN
;
A
#
# COMPACT_ATOMS: atom_id res chain seq x y z
N MET A 1 -26.12 16.59 18.34
CA MET A 1 -26.28 16.28 16.90
C MET A 1 -26.85 14.86 16.81
N LYS A 2 -27.69 14.54 15.78
CA LYS A 2 -28.13 13.16 15.57
C LYS A 2 -26.97 12.35 15.01
N LYS A 3 -26.90 11.05 15.34
CA LYS A 3 -25.92 10.14 14.72
C LYS A 3 -26.29 9.87 13.26
N LEU A 4 -25.30 9.57 12.44
CA LEU A 4 -25.50 9.10 11.07
C LEU A 4 -26.34 7.83 11.06
N SER A 5 -27.42 7.84 10.30
CA SER A 5 -28.34 6.71 10.07
C SER A 5 -29.11 6.97 8.79
N TYR A 6 -29.80 5.96 8.25
CA TYR A 6 -30.68 6.13 7.09
C TYR A 6 -31.80 7.14 7.39
N GLU A 7 -32.35 7.13 8.60
CA GLU A 7 -33.38 8.08 9.03
C GLU A 7 -32.84 9.53 9.03
N THR A 8 -31.65 9.75 9.61
CA THR A 8 -31.01 11.07 9.65
C THR A 8 -30.74 11.60 8.25
N LEU A 9 -30.25 10.77 7.32
CA LEU A 9 -30.02 11.16 5.94
C LEU A 9 -31.31 11.50 5.20
N LYS A 10 -32.39 10.76 5.46
CA LYS A 10 -33.73 11.03 4.90
C LYS A 10 -34.30 12.35 5.40
N GLU A 11 -34.19 12.66 6.69
CA GLU A 11 -34.63 13.93 7.27
C GLU A 11 -33.87 15.12 6.68
N GLN A 12 -32.58 14.93 6.34
CA GLN A 12 -31.74 15.95 5.71
C GLN A 12 -31.93 16.06 4.20
N ASN A 13 -32.80 15.24 3.60
CA ASN A 13 -32.96 15.14 2.14
C ASN A 13 -31.63 14.84 1.41
N TYR A 14 -30.83 13.92 1.94
CA TYR A 14 -29.59 13.52 1.30
C TYR A 14 -29.88 13.06 -0.13
N SER A 15 -29.18 13.66 -1.10
CA SER A 15 -29.42 13.43 -2.54
C SER A 15 -28.41 12.47 -3.18
N GLY A 16 -27.42 11.97 -2.41
CA GLY A 16 -26.44 11.01 -2.90
C GLY A 16 -27.01 9.60 -2.99
N TYR A 17 -26.23 8.70 -3.59
CA TYR A 17 -26.60 7.28 -3.68
C TYR A 17 -26.62 6.62 -2.30
N LEU A 18 -27.63 5.81 -2.03
CA LEU A 18 -27.78 4.96 -0.87
C LEU A 18 -28.35 3.61 -1.28
N LEU A 19 -27.79 2.54 -0.76
CA LEU A 19 -28.28 1.17 -0.89
C LEU A 19 -28.72 0.68 0.49
N GLU A 20 -30.01 0.72 0.78
CA GLU A 20 -30.54 0.34 2.08
C GLU A 20 -30.58 -1.18 2.25
N ASP A 21 -31.01 -1.90 1.22
CA ASP A 21 -31.13 -3.35 1.23
C ASP A 21 -30.62 -3.98 -0.06
N ALA A 22 -29.85 -5.06 0.08
CA ALA A 22 -29.37 -5.92 -1.01
C ALA A 22 -28.80 -7.23 -0.43
N PRO A 23 -28.64 -8.30 -1.25
CA PRO A 23 -28.00 -9.52 -0.80
C PRO A 23 -26.56 -9.29 -0.31
N GLU A 24 -26.18 -9.96 0.75
CA GLU A 24 -24.80 -10.00 1.23
C GLU A 24 -23.97 -10.91 0.31
N ARG A 25 -23.23 -10.32 -0.62
CA ARG A 25 -22.41 -11.06 -1.60
C ARG A 25 -20.92 -11.03 -1.30
N VAL A 26 -20.49 -10.18 -0.37
CA VAL A 26 -19.08 -9.99 0.01
C VAL A 26 -18.90 -10.18 1.50
N LEU A 27 -17.93 -11.01 1.90
CA LEU A 27 -17.40 -11.08 3.26
C LEU A 27 -16.02 -10.43 3.29
N GLN A 28 -15.81 -9.47 4.16
CA GLN A 28 -14.58 -8.71 4.26
C GLN A 28 -13.91 -8.93 5.62
N PHE A 29 -12.72 -9.52 5.62
CA PHE A 29 -11.89 -9.64 6.83
C PHE A 29 -11.04 -8.37 7.00
N GLY A 30 -11.57 -7.48 7.84
CA GLY A 30 -11.03 -6.17 8.14
C GLY A 30 -12.09 -5.07 7.99
N GLU A 31 -12.14 -4.18 8.98
CA GLU A 31 -13.03 -3.02 9.06
C GLU A 31 -12.26 -1.69 9.12
N GLY A 32 -10.93 -1.77 8.92
CA GLY A 32 -10.04 -0.63 9.01
C GLY A 32 -10.22 0.40 7.90
N ASN A 33 -9.64 1.56 8.09
CA ASN A 33 -9.75 2.71 7.18
C ASN A 33 -9.40 2.35 5.73
N PHE A 34 -8.36 1.53 5.51
CA PHE A 34 -7.94 1.22 4.14
C PHE A 34 -9.04 0.49 3.35
N LEU A 35 -9.60 -0.59 3.88
CA LEU A 35 -10.65 -1.34 3.18
C LEU A 35 -11.90 -0.50 2.99
N ARG A 36 -12.28 0.31 3.98
CA ARG A 36 -13.44 1.21 3.91
C ARG A 36 -13.28 2.29 2.84
N ALA A 37 -12.10 2.90 2.74
CA ALA A 37 -11.83 3.93 1.72
C ALA A 37 -11.43 3.36 0.36
N PHE A 38 -11.25 2.05 0.21
CA PHE A 38 -10.78 1.42 -1.02
C PHE A 38 -11.77 0.38 -1.55
N VAL A 39 -11.90 -0.76 -0.89
CA VAL A 39 -12.76 -1.86 -1.36
C VAL A 39 -14.23 -1.49 -1.26
N ASP A 40 -14.67 -1.05 -0.07
CA ASP A 40 -16.08 -0.68 0.15
C ASP A 40 -16.49 0.50 -0.74
N TYR A 41 -15.59 1.49 -0.93
CA TYR A 41 -15.83 2.58 -1.87
C TYR A 41 -16.06 2.07 -3.31
N PHE A 42 -15.21 1.15 -3.79
CA PHE A 42 -15.39 0.61 -5.14
C PHE A 42 -16.67 -0.22 -5.27
N ILE A 43 -17.01 -1.02 -4.25
CA ILE A 43 -18.27 -1.77 -4.24
C ILE A 43 -19.48 -0.82 -4.24
N ASP A 44 -19.45 0.23 -3.44
CA ASP A 44 -20.52 1.21 -3.36
C ASP A 44 -20.72 1.96 -4.70
N VAL A 45 -19.62 2.29 -5.39
CA VAL A 45 -19.68 2.86 -6.75
C VAL A 45 -20.18 1.85 -7.78
N MET A 46 -19.79 0.57 -7.69
CA MET A 46 -20.33 -0.48 -8.58
C MET A 46 -21.82 -0.70 -8.35
N ASN A 47 -22.30 -0.60 -7.12
CA ASN A 47 -23.71 -0.67 -6.82
C ASN A 47 -24.49 0.43 -7.56
N GLU A 48 -24.00 1.67 -7.48
CA GLU A 48 -24.62 2.83 -8.11
C GLU A 48 -24.57 2.77 -9.65
N LYS A 49 -23.35 2.54 -10.19
CA LYS A 49 -23.09 2.72 -11.62
C LYS A 49 -23.35 1.47 -12.47
N ALA A 50 -23.14 0.30 -11.88
CA ALA A 50 -23.19 -0.98 -12.61
C ALA A 50 -24.29 -1.93 -12.13
N GLY A 51 -25.05 -1.55 -11.09
CA GLY A 51 -26.10 -2.39 -10.53
C GLY A 51 -25.57 -3.68 -9.91
N PHE A 52 -24.40 -3.63 -9.29
CA PHE A 52 -23.80 -4.81 -8.66
C PHE A 52 -24.68 -5.41 -7.57
N ASN A 53 -25.51 -4.57 -6.92
CA ASN A 53 -26.53 -4.97 -5.96
C ASN A 53 -25.99 -5.86 -4.84
N SER A 54 -25.00 -5.38 -4.13
CA SER A 54 -24.26 -6.17 -3.12
C SER A 54 -24.07 -5.40 -1.83
N LYS A 55 -24.40 -6.05 -0.71
CA LYS A 55 -23.93 -5.64 0.61
C LYS A 55 -22.64 -6.39 0.97
N VAL A 56 -21.89 -5.78 1.90
CA VAL A 56 -20.64 -6.29 2.45
C VAL A 56 -20.84 -6.58 3.93
N VAL A 57 -20.55 -7.81 4.36
CA VAL A 57 -20.43 -8.17 5.78
C VAL A 57 -18.97 -7.96 6.17
N LEU A 58 -18.72 -7.09 7.14
CA LEU A 58 -17.38 -6.91 7.71
C LEU A 58 -17.14 -7.93 8.82
N CYS A 59 -15.92 -8.42 8.91
CA CYS A 59 -15.45 -9.28 10.00
C CYS A 59 -14.26 -8.62 10.68
N GLN A 60 -14.40 -8.26 11.95
CA GLN A 60 -13.36 -7.62 12.75
C GLN A 60 -12.15 -8.56 12.91
N PRO A 61 -10.91 -8.13 12.63
CA PRO A 61 -9.75 -9.04 12.56
C PRO A 61 -9.14 -9.37 13.92
N ILE A 62 -9.30 -8.51 14.92
CA ILE A 62 -8.77 -8.66 16.30
C ILE A 62 -9.83 -8.32 17.33
N GLY A 63 -9.60 -8.68 18.59
CA GLY A 63 -10.57 -8.46 19.68
C GLY A 63 -11.01 -6.99 19.84
N PRO A 64 -10.12 -6.01 19.96
CA PRO A 64 -10.48 -4.59 19.87
C PRO A 64 -10.75 -4.17 18.43
N GLY A 65 -11.87 -3.49 18.15
CA GLY A 65 -12.20 -3.05 16.79
C GLY A 65 -13.40 -2.14 16.74
N LEU A 66 -13.97 -1.98 15.56
CA LEU A 66 -15.01 -1.00 15.25
C LEU A 66 -16.40 -1.60 15.09
N ALA A 67 -16.59 -2.91 15.35
CA ALA A 67 -17.84 -3.61 15.06
C ALA A 67 -19.06 -2.92 15.69
N ASP A 68 -19.02 -2.58 16.96
CA ASP A 68 -20.13 -1.92 17.64
C ASP A 68 -20.44 -0.54 17.02
N MET A 69 -19.42 0.25 16.75
CA MET A 69 -19.57 1.58 16.16
C MET A 69 -20.15 1.53 14.72
N ILE A 70 -19.69 0.56 13.93
CA ILE A 70 -20.20 0.34 12.57
C ILE A 70 -21.67 -0.06 12.62
N ASN A 71 -22.03 -0.97 13.53
CA ASN A 71 -23.42 -1.42 13.67
C ASN A 71 -24.33 -0.32 14.24
N GLU A 72 -23.84 0.52 15.15
CA GLU A 72 -24.57 1.68 15.65
C GLU A 72 -24.91 2.72 14.56
N GLN A 73 -24.08 2.80 13.52
CA GLN A 73 -24.30 3.68 12.34
C GLN A 73 -24.95 2.94 11.17
N GLU A 74 -25.54 1.76 11.38
CA GLU A 74 -26.22 0.96 10.35
C GLU A 74 -25.32 0.62 9.16
N GLY A 75 -24.00 0.50 9.39
CA GLY A 75 -22.97 0.28 8.36
C GLY A 75 -22.61 1.54 7.55
N LEU A 76 -23.21 2.69 7.85
CA LEU A 76 -22.97 3.95 7.13
C LEU A 76 -21.71 4.67 7.66
N TYR A 77 -21.01 5.33 6.76
CA TYR A 77 -19.94 6.29 7.10
C TYR A 77 -19.69 7.25 5.94
N THR A 78 -19.17 8.43 6.26
CA THR A 78 -18.82 9.44 5.27
C THR A 78 -17.36 9.31 4.87
N LEU A 79 -17.10 9.12 3.57
CA LEU A 79 -15.78 9.09 2.98
C LEU A 79 -15.47 10.40 2.25
N PHE A 80 -14.32 10.97 2.53
CA PHE A 80 -13.76 12.10 1.79
C PHE A 80 -12.56 11.63 0.96
N LEU A 81 -12.64 11.80 -0.36
CA LEU A 81 -11.53 11.59 -1.27
C LEU A 81 -11.00 12.95 -1.74
N ARG A 82 -9.76 13.25 -1.36
CA ARG A 82 -9.14 14.57 -1.49
C ARG A 82 -7.87 14.51 -2.31
N GLY A 83 -7.56 15.58 -3.06
CA GLY A 83 -6.31 15.69 -3.81
C GLY A 83 -6.44 16.52 -5.06
N PHE A 84 -5.61 16.21 -6.06
CA PHE A 84 -5.70 16.79 -7.39
C PHE A 84 -6.27 15.78 -8.39
N GLN A 85 -7.08 16.27 -9.29
CA GLN A 85 -7.52 15.53 -10.47
C GLN A 85 -7.53 16.50 -11.66
N ASP A 86 -6.77 16.18 -12.70
CA ASP A 86 -6.61 17.03 -13.89
C ASP A 86 -6.12 18.45 -13.54
N GLY A 87 -5.16 18.55 -12.61
CA GLY A 87 -4.58 19.81 -12.15
C GLY A 87 -5.49 20.69 -11.29
N LYS A 88 -6.65 20.18 -10.87
CA LYS A 88 -7.59 20.87 -9.99
C LYS A 88 -7.70 20.19 -8.64
N GLU A 89 -7.78 21.00 -7.60
CA GLU A 89 -8.08 20.50 -6.26
C GLU A 89 -9.51 19.94 -6.21
N VAL A 90 -9.64 18.73 -5.65
CA VAL A 90 -10.92 18.05 -5.48
C VAL A 90 -11.08 17.57 -4.04
N ASN A 91 -12.32 17.66 -3.55
CA ASN A 91 -12.74 17.11 -2.28
C ASN A 91 -14.11 16.45 -2.48
N LYS A 92 -14.07 15.15 -2.81
CA LYS A 92 -15.30 14.38 -3.08
C LYS A 92 -15.78 13.76 -1.78
N LYS A 93 -17.04 14.03 -1.45
CA LYS A 93 -17.74 13.48 -0.29
C LYS A 93 -18.75 12.43 -0.76
N ARG A 94 -18.78 11.28 -0.07
CA ARG A 94 -19.73 10.21 -0.31
C ARG A 94 -20.11 9.52 0.99
N VAL A 95 -21.39 9.28 1.21
CA VAL A 95 -21.82 8.33 2.24
C VAL A 95 -21.72 6.93 1.65
N ILE A 96 -20.94 6.08 2.27
CA ILE A 96 -20.82 4.68 1.89
C ILE A 96 -21.96 3.92 2.55
N SER A 97 -22.69 3.15 1.76
CA SER A 97 -23.91 2.44 2.16
C SER A 97 -23.88 0.94 1.81
N CYS A 98 -22.79 0.44 1.23
CA CYS A 98 -22.68 -0.97 0.87
C CYS A 98 -22.49 -1.91 2.07
N VAL A 99 -22.07 -1.45 3.25
CA VAL A 99 -21.89 -2.29 4.42
C VAL A 99 -23.25 -2.63 5.05
N SER A 100 -23.49 -3.93 5.33
CA SER A 100 -24.70 -4.39 6.01
C SER A 100 -24.52 -4.41 7.52
N ARG A 101 -23.43 -4.98 7.98
CA ARG A 101 -23.10 -5.19 9.39
C ARG A 101 -21.62 -5.51 9.58
N CYS A 102 -21.14 -5.41 10.80
CA CYS A 102 -19.82 -5.87 11.19
C CYS A 102 -19.92 -6.93 12.28
N LEU A 103 -19.28 -8.07 12.07
CA LEU A 103 -19.23 -9.20 13.00
C LEU A 103 -17.92 -9.17 13.80
N ASN A 104 -18.03 -9.44 15.11
CA ASN A 104 -16.88 -9.65 15.97
C ASN A 104 -16.70 -11.16 16.24
N PRO A 105 -15.73 -11.83 15.55
CA PRO A 105 -15.54 -13.27 15.70
C PRO A 105 -15.06 -13.70 17.09
N TYR A 106 -14.57 -12.77 17.90
CA TYR A 106 -14.13 -13.04 19.26
C TYR A 106 -15.29 -13.01 20.27
N ALA A 107 -16.39 -12.36 19.89
CA ALA A 107 -17.64 -12.39 20.67
C ALA A 107 -18.55 -13.52 20.19
N ASP A 108 -18.67 -13.71 18.88
CA ASP A 108 -19.52 -14.73 18.26
C ASP A 108 -18.92 -15.19 16.93
N PHE A 109 -18.13 -16.25 16.98
CA PHE A 109 -17.54 -16.83 15.76
C PHE A 109 -18.55 -17.62 14.94
N GLU A 110 -19.58 -18.19 15.56
CA GLU A 110 -20.62 -18.92 14.84
C GLU A 110 -21.38 -18.00 13.88
N ALA A 111 -21.64 -16.74 14.25
CA ALA A 111 -22.26 -15.77 13.36
C ALA A 111 -21.41 -15.51 12.08
N VAL A 112 -20.08 -15.57 12.18
CA VAL A 112 -19.19 -15.50 10.99
C VAL A 112 -19.32 -16.78 10.16
N LEU A 113 -19.30 -17.94 10.80
CA LEU A 113 -19.42 -19.25 10.11
C LEU A 113 -20.79 -19.44 9.45
N GLU A 114 -21.87 -18.88 10.01
CA GLU A 114 -23.21 -18.91 9.41
C GLU A 114 -23.25 -18.18 8.04
N CYS A 115 -22.43 -17.14 7.85
CA CYS A 115 -22.30 -16.49 6.53
C CYS A 115 -21.89 -17.48 5.43
N ALA A 116 -21.18 -18.56 5.76
CA ALA A 116 -20.82 -19.61 4.81
C ALA A 116 -22.03 -20.36 4.25
N SER A 117 -23.19 -20.29 4.89
CA SER A 117 -24.45 -20.90 4.44
C SER A 117 -25.28 -19.99 3.53
N ASN A 118 -24.89 -18.72 3.37
CA ASN A 118 -25.56 -17.79 2.47
C ASN A 118 -25.23 -18.16 1.01
N PRO A 119 -26.22 -18.57 0.18
CA PRO A 119 -25.98 -18.98 -1.21
C PRO A 119 -25.54 -17.84 -2.13
N ASP A 120 -25.81 -16.57 -1.75
CA ASP A 120 -25.48 -15.38 -2.53
C ASP A 120 -24.07 -14.89 -2.26
N LEU A 121 -23.44 -15.32 -1.15
CA LEU A 121 -22.08 -14.94 -0.82
C LEU A 121 -21.09 -15.51 -1.82
N ARG A 122 -20.33 -14.64 -2.48
CA ARG A 122 -19.48 -15.00 -3.60
C ARG A 122 -18.05 -14.48 -3.50
N PHE A 123 -17.85 -13.36 -2.83
CA PHE A 123 -16.55 -12.71 -2.72
C PHE A 123 -16.05 -12.71 -1.29
N ILE A 124 -14.74 -12.86 -1.15
CA ILE A 124 -14.04 -12.64 0.12
C ILE A 124 -12.93 -11.62 -0.14
N THR A 125 -12.86 -10.58 0.69
CA THR A 125 -11.77 -9.59 0.66
C THR A 125 -11.05 -9.55 2.00
N CYS A 126 -9.79 -9.18 2.00
CA CYS A 126 -8.99 -9.09 3.23
C CYS A 126 -7.85 -8.08 3.12
N ASN A 127 -7.50 -7.49 4.26
CA ASN A 127 -6.26 -6.73 4.43
C ASN A 127 -5.84 -6.82 5.90
N THR A 128 -5.10 -7.86 6.23
CA THR A 128 -4.77 -8.25 7.61
C THR A 128 -3.33 -7.87 8.01
N THR A 129 -2.72 -6.89 7.33
CA THR A 129 -1.33 -6.45 7.43
C THR A 129 -0.32 -7.39 6.74
N GLU A 130 0.96 -6.95 6.64
CA GLU A 130 2.04 -7.76 6.03
C GLU A 130 2.31 -9.08 6.79
N ALA A 131 1.96 -9.15 8.08
CA ALA A 131 2.12 -10.34 8.91
C ALA A 131 0.86 -11.24 8.94
N GLY A 132 -0.25 -10.81 8.34
CA GLY A 132 -1.53 -11.47 8.50
C GLY A 132 -1.69 -12.77 7.71
N ILE A 133 -1.05 -12.89 6.55
CA ILE A 133 -1.02 -14.14 5.76
C ILE A 133 0.17 -14.98 6.22
N ALA A 134 0.03 -15.58 7.39
CA ALA A 134 1.03 -16.46 7.97
C ALA A 134 0.40 -17.74 8.51
N TYR A 135 1.10 -18.85 8.32
CA TYR A 135 0.73 -20.12 8.93
C TYR A 135 1.25 -20.18 10.36
N ASP A 136 0.33 -20.39 11.30
CA ASP A 136 0.62 -20.62 12.72
C ASP A 136 0.31 -22.08 13.07
N PRO A 137 1.33 -22.92 13.31
CA PRO A 137 1.11 -24.35 13.63
C PRO A 137 0.41 -24.59 14.96
N SER A 138 0.31 -23.58 15.83
CA SER A 138 -0.40 -23.69 17.11
C SER A 138 -1.91 -23.68 16.96
N CYS A 139 -2.44 -23.11 15.85
CA CYS A 139 -3.89 -23.07 15.61
C CYS A 139 -4.49 -24.46 15.47
N GLN A 140 -5.60 -24.69 16.15
CA GLN A 140 -6.38 -25.91 16.10
C GLN A 140 -7.71 -25.67 15.39
N PHE A 141 -8.25 -26.71 14.73
CA PHE A 141 -9.56 -26.60 14.07
C PHE A 141 -10.70 -26.26 15.05
N THR A 142 -10.53 -26.65 16.32
CA THR A 142 -11.49 -26.41 17.40
C THR A 142 -11.37 -25.05 18.07
N ASP A 143 -10.41 -24.22 17.67
CA ASP A 143 -10.28 -22.86 18.19
C ASP A 143 -11.50 -22.00 17.77
N VAL A 144 -11.93 -21.09 18.63
CA VAL A 144 -13.14 -20.27 18.42
C VAL A 144 -12.84 -18.79 18.69
N PRO A 145 -12.36 -18.07 17.67
CA PRO A 145 -11.86 -18.50 16.36
C PRO A 145 -10.40 -19.00 16.40
N ALA A 146 -9.91 -19.60 15.30
CA ALA A 146 -8.47 -19.78 15.09
C ALA A 146 -7.73 -18.44 15.21
N ASN A 147 -6.53 -18.46 15.81
CA ASN A 147 -5.80 -17.23 16.09
C ASN A 147 -5.35 -16.52 14.80
N SER A 148 -4.86 -17.26 13.80
CA SER A 148 -4.44 -16.68 12.52
C SER A 148 -5.61 -16.40 11.58
N TYR A 149 -5.46 -15.39 10.69
CA TYR A 149 -6.44 -15.11 9.64
C TYR A 149 -6.61 -16.32 8.67
N PRO A 150 -5.54 -16.92 8.11
CA PRO A 150 -5.71 -18.08 7.25
C PRO A 150 -6.38 -19.26 7.94
N GLY A 151 -6.20 -19.42 9.27
CA GLY A 151 -6.91 -20.42 10.07
C GLY A 151 -8.41 -20.15 10.11
N LYS A 152 -8.82 -18.91 10.45
CA LYS A 152 -10.24 -18.48 10.41
C LYS A 152 -10.87 -18.71 9.04
N LEU A 153 -10.14 -18.33 7.98
CA LEU A 153 -10.61 -18.53 6.62
C LEU A 153 -10.77 -20.02 6.29
N THR A 154 -9.85 -20.88 6.75
CA THR A 154 -9.95 -22.32 6.52
C THR A 154 -11.17 -22.92 7.22
N GLN A 155 -11.45 -22.51 8.46
CA GLN A 155 -12.67 -22.93 9.19
C GLN A 155 -13.94 -22.50 8.44
N PHE A 156 -13.95 -21.25 7.90
CA PHE A 156 -15.04 -20.70 7.11
C PHE A 156 -15.25 -21.46 5.79
N LEU A 157 -14.16 -21.70 5.03
CA LEU A 157 -14.20 -22.46 3.77
C LEU A 157 -14.65 -23.90 4.01
N TYR A 158 -14.22 -24.52 5.10
CA TYR A 158 -14.68 -25.88 5.43
C TYR A 158 -16.17 -25.93 5.73
N ARG A 159 -16.73 -24.94 6.46
CA ARG A 159 -18.19 -24.80 6.67
C ARG A 159 -18.93 -24.65 5.33
N ARG A 160 -18.38 -23.85 4.40
CA ARG A 160 -18.92 -23.69 3.03
C ARG A 160 -18.91 -25.00 2.27
N PHE A 161 -17.81 -25.73 2.30
CA PHE A 161 -17.67 -27.04 1.67
C PHE A 161 -18.67 -28.06 2.25
N GLN A 162 -18.84 -28.12 3.55
CA GLN A 162 -19.82 -29.01 4.18
C GLN A 162 -21.24 -28.72 3.72
N LYS A 163 -21.57 -27.45 3.46
CA LYS A 163 -22.92 -27.04 3.02
C LYS A 163 -23.14 -27.24 1.52
N PHE A 164 -22.18 -26.86 0.69
CA PHE A 164 -22.33 -26.72 -0.76
C PHE A 164 -21.27 -27.46 -1.58
N GLY A 165 -20.41 -28.24 -0.98
CA GLY A 165 -19.26 -28.84 -1.67
C GLY A 165 -19.59 -29.78 -2.82
N GLN A 166 -20.85 -30.21 -2.92
CA GLN A 166 -21.35 -31.01 -4.05
C GLN A 166 -21.97 -30.17 -5.17
N GLU A 167 -22.06 -28.84 -4.98
CA GLU A 167 -22.64 -27.91 -5.94
C GLU A 167 -21.54 -27.12 -6.65
N GLU A 168 -21.58 -27.07 -7.98
CA GLU A 168 -20.67 -26.23 -8.76
C GLU A 168 -20.98 -24.73 -8.59
N GLY A 169 -19.93 -23.89 -8.65
CA GLY A 169 -20.05 -22.43 -8.58
C GLY A 169 -20.35 -21.88 -7.19
N LYS A 170 -20.23 -22.69 -6.14
CA LYS A 170 -20.43 -22.26 -4.74
C LYS A 170 -19.12 -21.93 -4.00
N GLY A 171 -17.98 -21.98 -4.68
CA GLY A 171 -16.73 -21.44 -4.18
C GLY A 171 -16.67 -19.93 -4.21
N PHE A 172 -15.54 -19.35 -3.87
CA PHE A 172 -15.33 -17.92 -3.73
C PHE A 172 -14.29 -17.36 -4.68
N ILE A 173 -14.45 -16.08 -5.03
CA ILE A 173 -13.41 -15.21 -5.56
C ILE A 173 -12.81 -14.48 -4.37
N ILE A 174 -11.55 -14.77 -4.05
CA ILE A 174 -10.86 -14.27 -2.84
C ILE A 174 -9.84 -13.23 -3.28
N LEU A 175 -10.03 -11.98 -2.83
CA LEU A 175 -9.28 -10.80 -3.23
C LEU A 175 -8.39 -10.34 -2.06
N SER A 176 -7.14 -10.82 -2.03
CA SER A 176 -6.18 -10.46 -0.98
C SER A 176 -5.57 -9.09 -1.25
N CYS A 177 -5.67 -8.17 -0.27
CA CYS A 177 -5.19 -6.78 -0.40
C CYS A 177 -3.95 -6.47 0.44
N GLU A 178 -3.36 -7.46 1.10
CA GLU A 178 -2.14 -7.32 1.91
C GLU A 178 -0.92 -6.95 1.05
N LEU A 179 -0.01 -6.16 1.61
CA LEU A 179 1.23 -5.75 0.95
C LEU A 179 2.29 -6.88 0.97
N ILE A 180 1.90 -8.06 0.48
CA ILE A 180 2.71 -9.28 0.43
C ILE A 180 2.83 -9.71 -1.03
N ASP A 181 4.00 -10.23 -1.41
CA ASP A 181 4.22 -10.79 -2.74
C ASP A 181 3.35 -12.01 -2.98
N ASN A 182 2.58 -12.01 -4.08
CA ASN A 182 1.66 -13.09 -4.43
C ASN A 182 0.67 -13.42 -3.28
N ASN A 183 0.15 -12.41 -2.62
CA ASN A 183 -0.69 -12.50 -1.43
C ASN A 183 -1.81 -13.56 -1.54
N GLY A 184 -2.52 -13.65 -2.66
CA GLY A 184 -3.55 -14.68 -2.90
C GLY A 184 -2.98 -16.10 -2.92
N LYS A 185 -1.84 -16.31 -3.61
CA LYS A 185 -1.19 -17.63 -3.68
C LYS A 185 -0.61 -18.04 -2.33
N GLU A 186 -0.08 -17.11 -1.55
CA GLU A 186 0.42 -17.40 -0.20
C GLU A 186 -0.76 -17.73 0.75
N LEU A 187 -1.90 -17.06 0.60
CA LEU A 187 -3.11 -17.38 1.36
C LEU A 187 -3.63 -18.80 1.03
N GLU A 188 -3.68 -19.16 -0.26
CA GLU A 188 -4.06 -20.51 -0.69
C GLU A 188 -3.16 -21.58 -0.06
N LYS A 189 -1.83 -21.37 -0.08
CA LYS A 189 -0.87 -22.29 0.55
C LYS A 189 -1.14 -22.45 2.05
N CYS A 190 -1.43 -21.37 2.78
CA CYS A 190 -1.75 -21.43 4.20
C CYS A 190 -3.04 -22.23 4.45
N VAL A 191 -4.10 -21.98 3.66
CA VAL A 191 -5.38 -22.72 3.75
C VAL A 191 -5.17 -24.22 3.52
N LEU A 192 -4.45 -24.61 2.47
CA LEU A 192 -4.17 -26.01 2.18
C LEU A 192 -3.33 -26.67 3.27
N LYS A 193 -2.39 -25.95 3.85
CA LYS A 193 -1.56 -26.43 4.96
C LYS A 193 -2.39 -26.68 6.23
N TYR A 194 -3.36 -25.79 6.54
CA TYR A 194 -4.30 -26.05 7.62
C TYR A 194 -5.24 -27.21 7.32
N ALA A 195 -5.71 -27.34 6.07
CA ALA A 195 -6.54 -28.47 5.67
C ALA A 195 -5.83 -29.82 5.90
N GLU A 196 -4.52 -29.88 5.61
CA GLU A 196 -3.68 -31.04 5.89
C GLU A 196 -3.49 -31.24 7.40
N GLN A 197 -3.06 -30.20 8.14
CA GLN A 197 -2.84 -30.28 9.59
C GLN A 197 -4.08 -30.75 10.36
N TRP A 198 -5.25 -30.25 9.96
CA TRP A 198 -6.53 -30.56 10.61
C TRP A 198 -7.24 -31.79 10.05
N ASN A 199 -6.62 -32.49 9.09
CA ASN A 199 -7.15 -33.71 8.44
C ASN A 199 -8.57 -33.50 7.87
N LEU A 200 -8.79 -32.39 7.15
CA LEU A 200 -10.12 -32.04 6.63
C LEU A 200 -10.52 -32.84 5.36
N GLY A 201 -9.65 -33.69 4.87
CA GLY A 201 -9.90 -34.65 3.79
C GLY A 201 -9.45 -34.13 2.40
N GLU A 202 -9.18 -35.11 1.52
CA GLU A 202 -8.72 -34.83 0.15
C GLU A 202 -9.79 -34.12 -0.69
N ASP A 203 -11.05 -34.44 -0.49
CA ASP A 203 -12.19 -33.82 -1.19
C ASP A 203 -12.28 -32.32 -0.90
N PHE A 204 -12.04 -31.92 0.35
CA PHE A 204 -11.98 -30.50 0.72
C PHE A 204 -10.80 -29.80 0.03
N CYS A 205 -9.62 -30.40 0.05
CA CYS A 205 -8.45 -29.84 -0.63
C CYS A 205 -8.67 -29.70 -2.14
N ALA A 206 -9.32 -30.67 -2.76
CA ALA A 206 -9.70 -30.63 -4.17
C ALA A 206 -10.72 -29.51 -4.45
N TRP A 207 -11.72 -29.35 -3.58
CA TRP A 207 -12.72 -28.29 -3.67
C TRP A 207 -12.08 -26.89 -3.50
N VAL A 208 -11.15 -26.72 -2.54
CA VAL A 208 -10.43 -25.46 -2.36
C VAL A 208 -9.74 -25.03 -3.66
N LYS A 209 -9.05 -25.96 -4.33
CA LYS A 209 -8.30 -25.69 -5.57
C LYS A 209 -9.18 -25.50 -6.80
N LYS A 210 -10.33 -26.19 -6.88
CA LYS A 210 -11.18 -26.19 -8.07
C LYS A 210 -12.22 -25.09 -8.07
N GLU A 211 -12.90 -24.90 -6.94
CA GLU A 211 -14.08 -24.05 -6.85
C GLU A 211 -13.75 -22.62 -6.38
N ASN A 212 -12.55 -22.39 -5.82
CA ASN A 212 -12.16 -21.07 -5.33
C ASN A 212 -11.04 -20.47 -6.17
N THR A 213 -11.10 -19.17 -6.35
CA THR A 213 -10.06 -18.39 -7.05
C THR A 213 -9.36 -17.47 -6.08
N PHE A 214 -8.13 -17.81 -5.71
CA PHE A 214 -7.29 -16.98 -4.84
C PHE A 214 -6.53 -15.95 -5.69
N CYS A 215 -7.04 -14.74 -5.74
CA CYS A 215 -6.47 -13.66 -6.52
C CYS A 215 -5.36 -12.94 -5.75
N SER A 216 -4.16 -12.89 -6.33
CA SER A 216 -3.14 -11.97 -5.86
C SER A 216 -3.47 -10.58 -6.37
N THR A 217 -3.43 -9.57 -5.48
CA THR A 217 -3.80 -8.21 -5.88
C THR A 217 -2.73 -7.18 -5.50
N LEU A 218 -2.75 -6.07 -6.21
CA LEU A 218 -1.96 -4.87 -5.92
C LEU A 218 -2.93 -3.72 -5.69
N VAL A 219 -2.91 -3.16 -4.50
CA VAL A 219 -3.72 -2.00 -4.12
C VAL A 219 -2.86 -0.74 -4.09
N ASP A 220 -3.42 0.38 -4.53
CA ASP A 220 -2.74 1.67 -4.53
C ASP A 220 -3.71 2.83 -4.24
N ARG A 221 -3.76 3.27 -3.01
CA ARG A 221 -4.39 4.48 -2.50
C ARG A 221 -3.74 4.85 -1.17
N ILE A 222 -3.42 6.10 -0.97
CA ILE A 222 -3.06 6.62 0.35
C ILE A 222 -4.35 6.91 1.11
N VAL A 223 -4.52 6.25 2.25
CA VAL A 223 -5.67 6.46 3.15
C VAL A 223 -5.13 7.02 4.46
N THR A 224 -5.58 8.22 4.80
CA THR A 224 -5.16 8.94 6.01
C THR A 224 -6.04 8.60 7.20
N GLY A 225 -7.20 8.02 6.97
CA GLY A 225 -8.10 7.53 7.99
C GLY A 225 -8.95 8.62 8.64
N TYR A 226 -9.34 8.39 9.89
CA TYR A 226 -10.20 9.30 10.63
C TYR A 226 -9.52 10.67 10.89
N PRO A 227 -10.11 11.79 10.43
CA PRO A 227 -9.48 13.11 10.48
C PRO A 227 -9.64 13.75 11.86
N ARG A 228 -8.91 13.29 12.87
CA ARG A 228 -9.09 13.65 14.30
C ARG A 228 -9.17 15.14 14.55
N ASN A 229 -8.38 15.95 13.87
CA ASN A 229 -8.31 17.39 14.07
C ASN A 229 -9.44 18.16 13.37
N GLU A 230 -10.09 17.55 12.37
CA GLU A 230 -11.13 18.16 11.55
C GLU A 230 -12.53 17.58 11.85
N ALA A 231 -12.60 16.41 12.50
CA ALA A 231 -13.81 15.60 12.62
C ALA A 231 -15.01 16.39 13.21
N ALA A 232 -14.78 17.20 14.23
CA ALA A 232 -15.84 18.01 14.85
C ALA A 232 -16.41 19.04 13.87
N ALA A 233 -15.55 19.76 13.16
CA ALA A 233 -15.96 20.76 12.15
C ALA A 233 -16.66 20.08 10.96
N ILE A 234 -16.18 18.91 10.54
CA ILE A 234 -16.82 18.12 9.49
C ILE A 234 -18.22 17.66 9.91
N CYS A 235 -18.40 17.16 11.14
CA CYS A 235 -19.72 16.78 11.63
C CYS A 235 -20.68 17.98 11.70
N GLU A 236 -20.20 19.16 12.11
CA GLU A 236 -21.00 20.38 12.06
C GLU A 236 -21.46 20.76 10.65
N GLU A 237 -20.56 20.66 9.66
CA GLU A 237 -20.87 20.88 8.24
C GLU A 237 -21.86 19.85 7.70
N LEU A 238 -21.68 18.56 8.07
CA LEU A 238 -22.54 17.47 7.67
C LEU A 238 -23.94 17.54 8.31
N GLY A 239 -24.05 18.16 9.49
CA GLY A 239 -25.28 18.22 10.28
C GLY A 239 -25.62 16.93 11.03
N TYR A 240 -24.73 15.95 11.05
CA TYR A 240 -24.82 14.70 11.81
C TYR A 240 -23.48 14.29 12.40
N GLU A 241 -23.54 13.50 13.47
CA GLU A 241 -22.37 12.89 14.09
C GLU A 241 -21.98 11.62 13.34
N ASP A 242 -20.74 11.55 12.85
CA ASP A 242 -20.16 10.40 12.20
C ASP A 242 -18.80 10.07 12.84
N ASN A 243 -18.78 8.96 13.62
CA ASN A 243 -17.58 8.51 14.33
C ASN A 243 -16.68 7.62 13.45
N LEU A 244 -17.08 7.39 12.21
CA LEU A 244 -16.40 6.53 11.23
C LEU A 244 -15.95 7.31 10.00
N ILE A 245 -15.96 8.64 10.03
CA ILE A 245 -15.44 9.45 8.92
C ILE A 245 -14.11 8.88 8.47
N ASP A 246 -13.96 8.69 7.18
CA ASP A 246 -12.71 8.22 6.59
C ASP A 246 -12.20 9.18 5.53
N THR A 247 -10.89 9.27 5.41
CA THR A 247 -10.26 10.16 4.42
C THR A 247 -9.17 9.43 3.65
N GLY A 248 -9.11 9.70 2.37
CA GLY A 248 -8.09 9.16 1.48
C GLY A 248 -7.81 10.08 0.30
N GLU A 249 -6.77 9.75 -0.46
CA GLU A 249 -6.51 10.46 -1.69
C GLU A 249 -7.53 10.11 -2.78
N ILE A 250 -7.72 11.04 -3.73
CA ILE A 250 -8.63 10.81 -4.87
C ILE A 250 -8.15 9.69 -5.79
N PHE A 251 -6.82 9.53 -5.93
CA PHE A 251 -6.24 8.43 -6.69
C PHE A 251 -6.58 7.08 -6.07
N GLY A 252 -6.87 6.11 -6.92
CA GLY A 252 -7.05 4.73 -6.52
C GLY A 252 -6.78 3.83 -7.72
N PHE A 253 -6.07 2.73 -7.51
CA PHE A 253 -5.82 1.73 -8.54
C PHE A 253 -5.73 0.34 -7.92
N TRP A 254 -6.51 -0.60 -8.47
CA TRP A 254 -6.54 -1.98 -7.99
C TRP A 254 -6.22 -2.94 -9.14
N VAL A 255 -5.16 -3.71 -9.02
CA VAL A 255 -4.83 -4.76 -9.98
C VAL A 255 -5.16 -6.11 -9.35
N ILE A 256 -5.95 -6.91 -10.03
CA ILE A 256 -6.40 -8.23 -9.61
C ILE A 256 -5.84 -9.26 -10.59
N GLU A 257 -4.96 -10.15 -10.13
CA GLU A 257 -4.48 -11.28 -10.92
C GLU A 257 -5.50 -12.42 -10.85
N GLY A 258 -6.17 -12.66 -11.97
CA GLY A 258 -7.20 -13.68 -12.06
C GLY A 258 -7.79 -13.78 -13.48
N PRO A 259 -8.69 -14.75 -13.71
CA PRO A 259 -9.32 -14.94 -15.01
C PRO A 259 -10.24 -13.76 -15.36
N GLN A 260 -10.32 -13.43 -16.66
CA GLN A 260 -11.16 -12.33 -17.15
C GLN A 260 -12.66 -12.52 -16.83
N SER A 261 -13.09 -13.76 -16.63
CA SER A 261 -14.49 -14.09 -16.24
C SER A 261 -14.91 -13.49 -14.90
N ILE A 262 -13.96 -13.03 -14.06
CA ILE A 262 -14.29 -12.29 -12.84
C ILE A 262 -15.15 -11.05 -13.16
N LYS A 263 -14.96 -10.41 -14.33
CA LYS A 263 -15.74 -9.24 -14.78
C LYS A 263 -17.22 -9.52 -14.98
N ASP A 264 -17.59 -10.77 -15.19
CA ASP A 264 -19.00 -11.18 -15.36
C ASP A 264 -19.77 -11.05 -14.02
N GLU A 265 -19.06 -11.28 -12.89
CA GLU A 265 -19.62 -11.21 -11.54
C GLU A 265 -19.22 -9.94 -10.80
N PHE A 266 -18.10 -9.32 -11.15
CA PHE A 266 -17.54 -8.10 -10.53
C PHE A 266 -17.43 -7.00 -11.60
N PRO A 267 -18.48 -6.18 -11.83
CA PRO A 267 -18.67 -5.39 -13.03
C PRO A 267 -17.84 -4.09 -13.07
N VAL A 268 -16.53 -4.21 -12.90
CA VAL A 268 -15.59 -3.08 -12.78
C VAL A 268 -15.56 -2.20 -14.02
N ASP A 269 -15.62 -2.77 -15.21
CA ASP A 269 -15.58 -2.04 -16.47
C ASP A 269 -16.87 -1.21 -16.68
N LYS A 270 -18.04 -1.77 -16.31
CA LYS A 270 -19.32 -1.05 -16.39
C LYS A 270 -19.41 0.13 -15.43
N ALA A 271 -18.70 0.05 -14.31
CA ALA A 271 -18.63 1.12 -13.31
C ALA A 271 -17.53 2.14 -13.64
N GLU A 272 -16.74 1.93 -14.69
CA GLU A 272 -15.61 2.78 -15.11
C GLU A 272 -14.61 2.99 -13.95
N LEU A 273 -14.35 1.92 -13.20
CA LEU A 273 -13.44 1.98 -12.05
C LEU A 273 -12.00 1.71 -12.45
N PRO A 274 -11.02 2.31 -11.76
CA PRO A 274 -9.60 2.05 -11.98
C PRO A 274 -9.18 0.69 -11.40
N ILE A 275 -9.85 -0.38 -11.84
CA ILE A 275 -9.62 -1.76 -11.43
C ILE A 275 -9.24 -2.57 -12.68
N LEU A 276 -8.05 -3.14 -12.66
CA LEU A 276 -7.53 -3.95 -13.76
C LEU A 276 -7.53 -5.43 -13.37
N ILE A 277 -8.25 -6.25 -14.15
CA ILE A 277 -8.15 -7.71 -14.05
C ILE A 277 -7.16 -8.20 -15.12
N THR A 278 -6.14 -8.94 -14.70
CA THR A 278 -5.02 -9.35 -15.56
C THR A 278 -4.53 -10.75 -15.19
N ASP A 279 -3.90 -11.44 -16.13
CA ASP A 279 -3.25 -12.75 -15.87
C ASP A 279 -1.88 -12.58 -15.17
N ASN A 280 -1.34 -11.35 -15.11
CA ASN A 280 -0.03 -11.08 -14.52
C ASN A 280 0.03 -9.66 -13.92
N HIS A 281 0.05 -9.56 -12.60
CA HIS A 281 0.14 -8.28 -11.89
C HIS A 281 1.58 -7.73 -11.74
N LYS A 282 2.60 -8.55 -12.02
CA LYS A 282 4.02 -8.19 -11.77
C LYS A 282 4.47 -6.91 -12.46
N PRO A 283 4.15 -6.63 -13.74
CA PRO A 283 4.57 -5.38 -14.40
C PRO A 283 4.00 -4.14 -13.70
N TYR A 284 2.76 -4.20 -13.23
CA TYR A 284 2.10 -3.09 -12.52
C TYR A 284 2.69 -2.89 -11.12
N LYS A 285 3.07 -3.99 -10.45
CA LYS A 285 3.81 -3.93 -9.20
C LYS A 285 5.18 -3.29 -9.40
N GLN A 286 5.91 -3.70 -10.42
CA GLN A 286 7.20 -3.10 -10.77
C GLN A 286 7.03 -1.60 -11.06
N ARG A 287 6.03 -1.20 -11.86
CA ARG A 287 5.70 0.20 -12.13
C ARG A 287 5.53 1.00 -10.84
N LYS A 288 4.68 0.51 -9.91
CA LYS A 288 4.45 1.19 -8.62
C LYS A 288 5.73 1.27 -7.79
N VAL A 289 6.43 0.15 -7.62
CA VAL A 289 7.64 0.08 -6.78
C VAL A 289 8.75 0.97 -7.35
N ARG A 290 8.94 0.98 -8.67
CA ARG A 290 10.03 1.75 -9.30
C ARG A 290 9.69 3.22 -9.42
N ILE A 291 8.52 3.58 -9.95
CA ILE A 291 8.16 4.98 -10.20
C ILE A 291 7.76 5.67 -8.88
N LEU A 292 6.78 5.16 -8.12
CA LEU A 292 6.33 5.85 -6.92
C LEU A 292 7.31 5.68 -5.76
N ASN A 293 7.58 4.44 -5.37
CA ASN A 293 8.41 4.18 -4.20
C ASN A 293 9.90 4.45 -4.48
N GLY A 294 10.35 4.16 -5.71
CA GLY A 294 11.71 4.44 -6.15
C GLY A 294 12.00 5.94 -6.22
N ALA A 295 11.07 6.75 -6.75
CA ALA A 295 11.21 8.20 -6.72
C ALA A 295 11.37 8.72 -5.28
N HIS A 296 10.46 8.37 -4.36
CA HIS A 296 10.61 8.74 -2.94
C HIS A 296 11.99 8.36 -2.41
N THR A 297 12.40 7.11 -2.58
CA THR A 297 13.68 6.63 -2.06
C THR A 297 14.89 7.35 -2.68
N SER A 298 14.77 7.79 -3.95
CA SER A 298 15.87 8.47 -4.64
C SER A 298 16.04 9.93 -4.22
N PHE A 299 14.95 10.67 -3.91
CA PHE A 299 15.10 12.11 -3.66
C PHE A 299 14.94 12.53 -2.20
N VAL A 300 14.14 11.81 -1.37
CA VAL A 300 13.72 12.32 -0.05
C VAL A 300 14.90 12.54 0.92
N LEU A 301 15.93 11.70 0.89
CA LEU A 301 17.08 11.84 1.77
C LEU A 301 17.92 13.06 1.40
N GLY A 302 18.16 13.26 0.10
CA GLY A 302 18.83 14.45 -0.40
C GLY A 302 18.03 15.72 -0.16
N ALA A 303 16.72 15.69 -0.35
CA ALA A 303 15.81 16.80 -0.08
C ALA A 303 15.76 17.16 1.41
N TYR A 304 15.74 16.15 2.29
CA TYR A 304 15.83 16.38 3.72
C TYR A 304 17.13 17.09 4.10
N LEU A 305 18.27 16.61 3.63
CA LEU A 305 19.57 17.26 3.87
C LEU A 305 19.65 18.67 3.27
N ALA A 306 18.93 18.92 2.16
CA ALA A 306 18.80 20.27 1.57
C ALA A 306 17.97 21.23 2.42
N GLY A 307 17.13 20.71 3.34
CA GLY A 307 16.38 21.53 4.29
C GLY A 307 14.86 21.41 4.19
N GLN A 308 14.33 20.52 3.35
CA GLN A 308 12.90 20.25 3.27
C GLN A 308 12.47 19.23 4.34
N ASP A 309 11.21 19.29 4.76
CA ASP A 309 10.66 18.40 5.79
C ASP A 309 9.51 17.53 5.29
N ILE A 310 8.74 17.97 4.28
CA ILE A 310 7.61 17.23 3.72
C ILE A 310 7.70 17.15 2.20
N VAL A 311 7.10 16.09 1.63
CA VAL A 311 7.11 15.81 0.17
C VAL A 311 6.49 16.96 -0.62
N ARG A 312 5.38 17.51 -0.18
CA ARG A 312 4.69 18.59 -0.88
C ARG A 312 5.58 19.81 -1.10
N ASP A 313 6.37 20.20 -0.10
CA ASP A 313 7.27 21.35 -0.23
C ASP A 313 8.39 21.08 -1.24
N CYS A 314 8.86 19.83 -1.31
CA CYS A 314 9.81 19.40 -2.35
C CYS A 314 9.24 19.59 -3.76
N MET A 315 7.93 19.42 -3.94
CA MET A 315 7.28 19.57 -5.25
C MET A 315 7.07 21.03 -5.67
N HIS A 316 7.23 21.97 -4.75
CA HIS A 316 7.23 23.41 -5.03
C HIS A 316 8.65 23.99 -5.21
N ASP A 317 9.69 23.19 -5.01
CA ASP A 317 11.08 23.57 -5.28
C ASP A 317 11.49 23.06 -6.69
N ASP A 318 11.84 23.98 -7.58
CA ASP A 318 12.14 23.65 -8.96
C ASP A 318 13.33 22.69 -9.13
N VAL A 319 14.33 22.75 -8.23
CA VAL A 319 15.52 21.89 -8.29
C VAL A 319 15.19 20.50 -7.80
N ILE A 320 14.51 20.36 -6.65
CA ILE A 320 14.20 19.04 -6.08
C ILE A 320 13.14 18.33 -6.94
N CYS A 321 12.10 19.04 -7.35
CA CYS A 321 11.08 18.52 -8.25
C CYS A 321 11.70 18.15 -9.62
N GLY A 322 12.59 18.98 -10.15
CA GLY A 322 13.32 18.70 -11.38
C GLY A 322 14.18 17.44 -11.28
N PHE A 323 14.95 17.28 -10.20
CA PHE A 323 15.74 16.08 -9.93
C PHE A 323 14.86 14.81 -9.88
N MET A 324 13.76 14.87 -9.14
CA MET A 324 12.81 13.76 -9.07
C MET A 324 12.25 13.41 -10.45
N ASN A 325 11.84 14.41 -11.22
CA ASN A 325 11.31 14.20 -12.58
C ASN A 325 12.36 13.59 -13.50
N LYS A 326 13.59 14.12 -13.53
CA LYS A 326 14.70 13.53 -14.32
C LYS A 326 14.93 12.07 -13.93
N THR A 327 14.96 11.77 -12.63
CA THR A 327 15.08 10.40 -12.11
C THR A 327 13.97 9.50 -12.66
N ILE A 328 12.72 9.95 -12.62
CA ILE A 328 11.56 9.14 -13.07
C ILE A 328 11.58 8.98 -14.59
N TYR A 329 11.62 10.08 -15.34
CA TYR A 329 11.36 10.07 -16.78
C TYR A 329 12.57 9.58 -17.59
N ASP A 330 13.79 9.95 -17.20
CA ASP A 330 14.99 9.66 -17.97
C ASP A 330 15.71 8.39 -17.51
N GLU A 331 15.56 8.00 -16.24
CA GLU A 331 16.33 6.89 -15.68
C GLU A 331 15.48 5.70 -15.24
N ILE A 332 14.29 5.89 -14.64
CA ILE A 332 13.44 4.78 -14.19
C ILE A 332 12.57 4.25 -15.32
N ILE A 333 11.78 5.09 -15.98
CA ILE A 333 10.84 4.67 -17.04
C ILE A 333 11.52 3.83 -18.13
N PRO A 334 12.72 4.18 -18.63
CA PRO A 334 13.41 3.37 -19.63
C PRO A 334 13.78 1.95 -19.17
N THR A 335 13.68 1.65 -17.87
CA THR A 335 13.99 0.32 -17.31
C THR A 335 12.76 -0.58 -17.15
N LEU A 336 11.57 -0.11 -17.50
CA LEU A 336 10.32 -0.82 -17.34
C LEU A 336 9.77 -1.32 -18.70
N ASP A 337 8.99 -2.41 -18.66
CA ASP A 337 8.53 -3.12 -19.86
C ASP A 337 7.07 -2.82 -20.24
N LEU A 338 6.33 -2.05 -19.43
CA LEU A 338 4.97 -1.61 -19.78
C LEU A 338 4.98 -0.59 -20.92
N PRO A 339 3.87 -0.42 -21.67
CA PRO A 339 3.75 0.60 -22.68
C PRO A 339 4.15 1.99 -22.16
N LYS A 340 4.93 2.72 -22.96
CA LYS A 340 5.48 4.01 -22.52
C LYS A 340 4.42 5.01 -22.08
N GLU A 341 3.28 5.06 -22.76
CA GLU A 341 2.16 5.94 -22.40
C GLU A 341 1.63 5.62 -21.01
N GLU A 342 1.40 4.35 -20.68
CA GLU A 342 0.95 3.93 -19.34
C GLU A 342 1.94 4.30 -18.23
N LEU A 343 3.25 4.25 -18.53
CA LEU A 343 4.29 4.64 -17.58
C LEU A 343 4.31 6.15 -17.37
N LEU A 344 4.15 6.94 -18.45
CA LEU A 344 4.10 8.40 -18.39
C LEU A 344 2.86 8.88 -17.64
N ASP A 345 1.68 8.31 -17.91
CA ASP A 345 0.44 8.63 -17.21
C ASP A 345 0.54 8.33 -15.72
N PHE A 346 1.13 7.17 -15.38
CA PHE A 346 1.34 6.82 -13.99
C PHE A 346 2.34 7.76 -13.30
N ALA A 347 3.41 8.16 -13.96
CA ALA A 347 4.38 9.11 -13.42
C ALA A 347 3.76 10.51 -13.20
N ALA A 348 2.93 10.97 -14.13
CA ALA A 348 2.16 12.21 -13.97
C ALA A 348 1.23 12.16 -12.76
N ALA A 349 0.48 11.06 -12.61
CA ALA A 349 -0.38 10.84 -11.46
C ALA A 349 0.42 10.80 -10.14
N VAL A 350 1.61 10.19 -10.11
CA VAL A 350 2.49 10.19 -8.93
C VAL A 350 2.91 11.61 -8.56
N THR A 351 3.26 12.44 -9.54
CA THR A 351 3.63 13.83 -9.29
C THR A 351 2.47 14.65 -8.72
N GLU A 352 1.25 14.45 -9.22
CA GLU A 352 0.03 15.07 -8.66
C GLU A 352 -0.23 14.62 -7.22
N ARG A 353 -0.05 13.34 -6.93
CA ARG A 353 -0.21 12.78 -5.57
C ARG A 353 0.78 13.39 -4.59
N PHE A 354 2.04 13.63 -5.00
CA PHE A 354 3.06 14.26 -4.17
C PHE A 354 2.77 15.72 -3.87
N LYS A 355 2.02 16.40 -4.75
CA LYS A 355 1.55 17.79 -4.56
C LYS A 355 0.29 17.90 -3.70
N ASN A 356 -0.30 16.79 -3.26
CA ASN A 356 -1.59 16.78 -2.55
C ASN A 356 -1.55 17.68 -1.29
N PRO A 357 -2.38 18.74 -1.22
CA PRO A 357 -2.36 19.71 -0.13
C PRO A 357 -2.93 19.16 1.19
N PHE A 358 -3.64 18.03 1.12
CA PHE A 358 -4.25 17.39 2.28
C PHE A 358 -3.35 16.37 2.97
N ILE A 359 -2.13 16.13 2.45
CA ILE A 359 -1.21 15.13 2.98
C ILE A 359 0.14 15.76 3.29
N ASP A 360 0.50 15.83 4.56
CA ASP A 360 1.82 16.24 5.04
C ASP A 360 2.69 14.99 5.23
N HIS A 361 3.26 14.48 4.12
CA HIS A 361 4.10 13.30 4.16
C HIS A 361 5.52 13.66 4.56
N ALA A 362 5.87 13.42 5.82
CA ALA A 362 7.18 13.76 6.37
C ALA A 362 8.30 12.94 5.72
N LEU A 363 9.38 13.60 5.28
CA LEU A 363 10.54 12.94 4.66
C LEU A 363 11.21 11.94 5.63
N LEU A 364 11.28 12.28 6.93
CA LEU A 364 11.80 11.36 7.95
C LEU A 364 10.93 10.11 8.14
N ALA A 365 9.62 10.18 7.93
CA ALA A 365 8.77 8.99 7.96
C ALA A 365 9.06 8.06 6.75
N ILE A 366 9.40 8.65 5.60
CA ILE A 366 9.81 7.90 4.41
C ILE A 366 11.21 7.30 4.57
N SER A 367 12.09 7.96 5.32
CA SER A 367 13.48 7.56 5.50
C SER A 367 13.68 6.29 6.33
N LEU A 368 12.65 5.80 7.03
CA LEU A 368 12.74 4.57 7.83
C LEU A 368 13.19 3.38 6.97
N ASN A 369 14.19 2.62 7.44
CA ASN A 369 14.74 1.43 6.76
C ASN A 369 15.19 1.75 5.31
N SER A 370 15.93 2.82 5.13
CA SER A 370 16.36 3.31 3.81
C SER A 370 17.27 2.33 3.09
N THR A 371 18.08 1.54 3.81
CA THR A 371 18.98 0.54 3.24
C THR A 371 18.20 -0.52 2.46
N SER A 372 17.25 -1.19 3.11
CA SER A 372 16.42 -2.20 2.48
C SER A 372 15.51 -1.61 1.39
N LYS A 373 15.04 -0.38 1.57
CA LYS A 373 14.24 0.33 0.56
C LYS A 373 15.04 0.67 -0.68
N TRP A 374 16.25 1.17 -0.55
CA TRP A 374 17.11 1.47 -1.70
C TRP A 374 17.41 0.20 -2.50
N LYS A 375 17.80 -0.89 -1.81
CA LYS A 375 17.98 -2.22 -2.40
C LYS A 375 16.76 -2.69 -3.21
N ALA A 376 15.57 -2.62 -2.61
CA ALA A 376 14.36 -3.17 -3.23
C ALA A 376 13.76 -2.28 -4.32
N ARG A 377 13.88 -0.95 -4.20
CA ARG A 377 13.14 0.02 -5.01
C ARG A 377 13.97 0.71 -6.07
N VAL A 378 15.27 0.94 -5.82
CA VAL A 378 16.16 1.75 -6.67
C VAL A 378 17.23 0.90 -7.37
N MET A 379 17.91 0.03 -6.64
CA MET A 379 18.99 -0.82 -7.19
C MET A 379 18.56 -1.62 -8.43
N PRO A 380 17.37 -2.19 -8.53
CA PRO A 380 16.96 -2.85 -9.76
C PRO A 380 16.84 -1.91 -10.96
N SER A 381 16.51 -0.60 -10.77
CA SER A 381 16.51 0.39 -11.84
C SER A 381 17.94 0.73 -12.27
N LEU A 382 18.86 0.91 -11.31
CA LEU A 382 20.28 1.09 -11.59
C LEU A 382 20.82 -0.02 -12.52
N LYS A 383 20.63 -1.26 -12.13
CA LYS A 383 21.13 -2.43 -12.87
C LYS A 383 20.52 -2.56 -14.26
N GLU A 384 19.21 -2.40 -14.38
CA GLU A 384 18.53 -2.51 -15.67
C GLU A 384 18.88 -1.33 -16.59
N TYR A 385 19.10 -0.13 -16.02
CA TYR A 385 19.56 1.03 -16.81
C TYR A 385 20.96 0.78 -17.40
N ILE A 386 21.91 0.34 -16.56
CA ILE A 386 23.28 -0.01 -17.03
C ILE A 386 23.19 -1.07 -18.13
N LYS A 387 22.41 -2.11 -17.93
CA LYS A 387 22.23 -3.19 -18.91
C LYS A 387 21.65 -2.69 -20.23
N ARG A 388 20.67 -1.77 -20.21
CA ARG A 388 20.00 -1.26 -21.43
C ARG A 388 20.76 -0.13 -22.12
N LYS A 389 21.47 0.70 -21.37
CA LYS A 389 22.11 1.93 -21.85
C LYS A 389 23.63 1.85 -21.93
N GLY A 390 24.26 0.96 -21.17
CA GLY A 390 25.73 0.84 -21.10
C GLY A 390 26.42 1.98 -20.34
N THR A 391 25.64 2.80 -19.61
CA THR A 391 26.14 3.93 -18.82
C THR A 391 25.46 3.96 -17.45
N LEU A 392 26.05 4.68 -16.50
CA LEU A 392 25.43 4.90 -15.19
C LEU A 392 24.29 5.91 -15.30
N PRO A 393 23.15 5.68 -14.62
CA PRO A 393 22.13 6.71 -14.43
C PRO A 393 22.59 7.71 -13.36
N GLU A 394 22.70 8.98 -13.73
CA GLU A 394 23.34 10.01 -12.89
C GLU A 394 22.54 10.30 -11.61
N CYS A 395 21.23 10.52 -11.73
CA CYS A 395 20.37 10.85 -10.59
C CYS A 395 20.24 9.66 -9.63
N ILE A 396 20.09 8.44 -10.15
CA ILE A 396 20.04 7.23 -9.33
C ILE A 396 21.38 7.04 -8.61
N THR A 397 22.52 7.26 -9.29
CA THR A 397 23.86 7.16 -8.68
C THR A 397 24.05 8.23 -7.60
N ALA A 398 23.64 9.47 -7.85
CA ALA A 398 23.66 10.55 -6.86
C ALA A 398 22.74 10.23 -5.65
N SER A 399 21.60 9.57 -5.88
CA SER A 399 20.70 9.16 -4.81
C SER A 399 21.35 8.18 -3.82
N PHE A 400 22.29 7.36 -4.28
CA PHE A 400 23.08 6.49 -3.41
C PHE A 400 24.05 7.30 -2.53
N ALA A 401 24.67 8.33 -3.09
CA ALA A 401 25.49 9.26 -2.31
C ALA A 401 24.64 10.05 -1.28
N PHE A 402 23.39 10.44 -1.62
CA PHE A 402 22.47 11.05 -0.65
C PHE A 402 22.12 10.08 0.48
N TYR A 403 21.93 8.81 0.16
CA TYR A 403 21.70 7.77 1.16
C TYR A 403 22.90 7.69 2.13
N ILE A 404 24.13 7.58 1.62
CA ILE A 404 25.33 7.53 2.48
C ILE A 404 25.46 8.80 3.33
N ALA A 405 25.26 9.98 2.73
CA ALA A 405 25.32 11.25 3.44
C ALA A 405 24.28 11.39 4.56
N PHE A 406 23.08 10.84 4.37
CA PHE A 406 22.00 10.84 5.36
C PHE A 406 22.36 10.01 6.60
N PHE A 407 23.16 8.95 6.45
CA PHE A 407 23.62 8.11 7.56
C PHE A 407 24.89 8.64 8.27
N ASN A 408 25.32 9.85 7.98
CA ASN A 408 26.50 10.47 8.61
C ASN A 408 26.21 10.88 10.08
N GLY A 409 25.99 9.87 10.92
CA GLY A 409 25.69 10.03 12.33
C GLY A 409 26.91 9.91 13.23
N HIS A 410 26.80 10.40 14.46
CA HIS A 410 27.90 10.48 15.41
C HIS A 410 27.65 9.75 16.74
N THR A 411 26.41 9.44 17.08
CA THR A 411 26.04 8.82 18.37
C THR A 411 24.87 7.87 18.18
N LEU A 412 25.00 6.64 18.69
CA LEU A 412 23.89 5.68 18.72
C LEU A 412 23.12 5.81 20.03
N THR A 413 21.81 5.89 19.94
CA THR A 413 20.87 5.94 21.07
C THR A 413 19.90 4.77 21.01
N GLY A 414 19.02 4.63 22.00
CA GLY A 414 17.93 3.65 21.96
C GLY A 414 16.89 3.91 20.87
N GLU A 415 16.87 5.12 20.28
CA GLU A 415 15.93 5.51 19.22
C GLU A 415 16.54 5.41 17.81
N GLY A 416 17.87 5.31 17.68
CA GLY A 416 18.58 5.23 16.42
C GLY A 416 19.92 5.97 16.42
N LEU A 417 20.49 6.18 15.22
CA LEU A 417 21.74 6.90 15.01
C LEU A 417 21.46 8.40 14.88
N VAL A 418 22.05 9.20 15.78
CA VAL A 418 21.91 10.67 15.78
C VAL A 418 22.85 11.24 14.74
N ALA A 419 22.30 11.99 13.81
CA ALA A 419 23.00 12.75 12.77
C ALA A 419 22.57 14.23 12.83
N SER A 420 23.24 15.12 12.11
CA SER A 420 22.95 16.55 12.15
C SER A 420 22.68 17.13 10.77
N ARG A 421 21.65 17.99 10.67
CA ARG A 421 21.30 18.77 9.48
C ARG A 421 21.30 20.25 9.83
N LYS A 422 22.23 21.01 9.26
CA LYS A 422 22.34 22.46 9.47
C LYS A 422 22.36 22.85 10.97
N GLY A 423 23.03 22.04 11.81
CA GLY A 423 23.15 22.28 13.24
C GLY A 423 21.98 21.78 14.10
N ASN A 424 20.98 21.15 13.51
CA ASN A 424 19.89 20.49 14.23
C ASN A 424 20.03 18.98 14.11
N ASP A 425 19.90 18.28 15.23
CA ASP A 425 19.99 16.83 15.25
C ASP A 425 18.71 16.18 14.71
N TYR A 426 18.87 15.06 14.04
CA TYR A 426 17.82 14.14 13.64
C TYR A 426 18.23 12.70 13.91
N THR A 427 17.26 11.81 13.98
CA THR A 427 17.50 10.39 14.27
C THR A 427 17.28 9.55 13.02
N VAL A 428 18.32 8.88 12.57
CA VAL A 428 18.26 7.86 11.51
C VAL A 428 17.76 6.56 12.14
N LYS A 429 16.75 5.95 11.52
CA LYS A 429 16.15 4.68 11.97
C LYS A 429 16.28 3.64 10.86
N ASP A 430 17.02 2.59 11.15
CA ASP A 430 17.23 1.44 10.25
C ASP A 430 17.53 0.20 11.12
N ASP A 431 17.80 -0.94 10.49
CA ASP A 431 18.23 -2.13 11.20
C ASP A 431 19.49 -1.87 12.03
N LYS A 432 19.60 -2.54 13.18
CA LYS A 432 20.70 -2.29 14.13
C LYS A 432 22.08 -2.47 13.49
N GLU A 433 22.23 -3.48 12.66
CA GLU A 433 23.46 -3.80 11.96
C GLU A 433 23.90 -2.67 11.01
N VAL A 434 22.93 -2.00 10.38
CA VAL A 434 23.17 -0.83 9.53
C VAL A 434 23.62 0.36 10.36
N LEU A 435 22.94 0.63 11.47
CA LEU A 435 23.30 1.77 12.34
C LEU A 435 24.68 1.58 12.99
N ASP A 436 25.00 0.37 13.45
CA ASP A 436 26.31 0.01 14.00
C ASP A 436 27.42 0.16 12.94
N PHE A 437 27.14 -0.26 11.70
CA PHE A 437 28.08 -0.11 10.59
C PHE A 437 28.44 1.35 10.33
N TYR A 438 27.43 2.24 10.16
CA TYR A 438 27.70 3.65 9.91
C TYR A 438 28.38 4.35 11.07
N LEU A 439 28.05 3.98 12.31
CA LEU A 439 28.77 4.51 13.48
C LEU A 439 30.26 4.08 13.49
N ALA A 440 30.56 2.86 13.09
CA ALA A 440 31.94 2.35 13.03
C ALA A 440 32.76 3.07 11.94
N HIS A 441 32.14 3.47 10.84
CA HIS A 441 32.76 4.13 9.69
C HIS A 441 32.63 5.66 9.67
N LYS A 442 32.18 6.28 10.77
CA LYS A 442 31.86 7.73 10.85
C LYS A 442 33.06 8.65 10.58
N ASP A 443 34.27 8.20 10.86
CA ASP A 443 35.52 8.96 10.76
C ASP A 443 36.34 8.57 9.49
N ASP A 444 35.81 7.70 8.64
CA ASP A 444 36.47 7.24 7.42
C ASP A 444 36.56 8.36 6.36
N SER A 445 37.53 8.22 5.46
CA SER A 445 37.60 9.02 4.24
C SER A 445 36.35 8.76 3.38
N VAL A 446 36.10 9.64 2.37
CA VAL A 446 34.99 9.40 1.43
C VAL A 446 35.19 8.08 0.70
N GLU A 447 36.40 7.83 0.23
CA GLU A 447 36.79 6.64 -0.52
C GLU A 447 36.60 5.35 0.32
N ASP A 448 37.09 5.35 1.56
CA ASP A 448 37.02 4.18 2.44
C ASP A 448 35.55 3.89 2.83
N LEU A 449 34.77 4.93 3.16
CA LEU A 449 33.35 4.78 3.49
C LEU A 449 32.54 4.25 2.30
N VAL A 450 32.72 4.83 1.12
CA VAL A 450 31.99 4.39 -0.09
C VAL A 450 32.38 2.96 -0.45
N HIS A 451 33.68 2.63 -0.38
CA HIS A 451 34.16 1.27 -0.61
C HIS A 451 33.52 0.27 0.38
N ALA A 452 33.54 0.58 1.69
CA ALA A 452 32.93 -0.27 2.70
C ALA A 452 31.42 -0.46 2.50
N VAL A 453 30.71 0.60 2.08
CA VAL A 453 29.27 0.51 1.77
C VAL A 453 29.02 -0.31 0.51
N CYS A 454 29.76 -0.09 -0.58
CA CYS A 454 29.56 -0.79 -1.85
C CYS A 454 29.89 -2.28 -1.77
N THR A 455 30.92 -2.69 -1.00
CA THR A 455 31.31 -4.09 -0.82
C THR A 455 30.45 -4.83 0.20
N ASN A 456 29.53 -4.16 0.91
CA ASN A 456 28.71 -4.78 1.93
C ASN A 456 27.58 -5.66 1.33
N GLU A 457 27.91 -6.93 1.06
CA GLU A 457 26.95 -7.90 0.52
C GLU A 457 25.75 -8.17 1.46
N ALA A 458 25.90 -7.98 2.77
CA ALA A 458 24.78 -8.13 3.70
C ALA A 458 23.69 -7.07 3.42
N PHE A 459 24.07 -5.83 3.04
CA PHE A 459 23.14 -4.78 2.68
C PHE A 459 22.54 -5.02 1.30
N TRP A 460 23.38 -5.26 0.29
CA TRP A 460 22.96 -5.23 -1.12
C TRP A 460 22.67 -6.61 -1.70
N GLY A 461 23.18 -7.68 -1.09
CA GLY A 461 23.11 -9.05 -1.61
C GLY A 461 24.13 -9.34 -2.69
N GLU A 462 24.99 -8.37 -2.99
CA GLU A 462 26.06 -8.43 -3.99
C GLU A 462 27.09 -7.31 -3.74
N ASP A 463 28.27 -7.43 -4.33
CA ASP A 463 29.32 -6.41 -4.32
C ASP A 463 29.05 -5.38 -5.44
N LEU A 464 28.67 -4.15 -5.05
CA LEU A 464 28.35 -3.07 -6.01
C LEU A 464 29.60 -2.44 -6.69
N THR A 465 30.81 -2.74 -6.22
CA THR A 465 32.04 -2.31 -6.90
C THR A 465 32.22 -3.00 -8.25
N GLN A 466 31.49 -4.10 -8.47
CA GLN A 466 31.46 -4.80 -9.77
C GLN A 466 30.68 -4.03 -10.85
N LEU A 467 29.95 -3.00 -10.50
CA LEU A 467 29.31 -2.08 -11.46
C LEU A 467 30.33 -1.04 -11.92
N GLU A 468 30.74 -1.13 -13.18
CA GLU A 468 31.81 -0.30 -13.76
C GLU A 468 31.59 1.20 -13.50
N GLY A 469 32.53 1.86 -12.86
CA GLY A 469 32.52 3.28 -12.55
C GLY A 469 31.57 3.73 -11.44
N PHE A 470 30.73 2.84 -10.88
CA PHE A 470 29.74 3.20 -9.87
C PHE A 470 30.35 3.75 -8.59
N GLU A 471 31.30 3.02 -8.01
CA GLU A 471 32.01 3.44 -6.78
C GLU A 471 32.66 4.81 -6.95
N ALA A 472 33.40 5.02 -8.05
CA ALA A 472 34.05 6.28 -8.34
C ALA A 472 33.06 7.44 -8.50
N ALA A 473 31.93 7.21 -9.17
CA ALA A 473 30.88 8.22 -9.33
C ALA A 473 30.23 8.56 -7.97
N VAL A 474 29.97 7.57 -7.11
CA VAL A 474 29.44 7.79 -5.76
C VAL A 474 30.43 8.57 -4.90
N CYS A 475 31.73 8.26 -4.94
CA CYS A 475 32.78 9.03 -4.26
C CYS A 475 32.77 10.50 -4.71
N ASN A 476 32.68 10.76 -6.01
CA ASN A 476 32.61 12.11 -6.54
C ASN A 476 31.36 12.87 -6.03
N TYR A 477 30.18 12.26 -6.10
CA TYR A 477 28.96 12.90 -5.58
C TYR A 477 29.01 13.10 -4.06
N LEU A 478 29.52 12.15 -3.28
CA LEU A 478 29.62 12.29 -1.83
C LEU A 478 30.61 13.41 -1.44
N THR A 479 31.70 13.57 -2.19
CA THR A 479 32.65 14.67 -2.01
C THR A 479 31.95 16.02 -2.26
N GLN A 480 31.26 16.16 -3.40
CA GLN A 480 30.48 17.37 -3.70
C GLN A 480 29.40 17.66 -2.64
N ILE A 481 28.72 16.64 -2.11
CA ILE A 481 27.76 16.79 -1.02
C ILE A 481 28.39 17.35 0.24
N ARG A 482 29.60 16.87 0.60
CA ARG A 482 30.32 17.37 1.77
C ARG A 482 30.77 18.82 1.61
N GLU A 483 31.10 19.25 0.40
CA GLU A 483 31.58 20.59 0.09
C GLU A 483 30.45 21.60 -0.13
N GLU A 484 29.43 21.24 -0.93
CA GLU A 484 28.41 22.16 -1.44
C GLU A 484 26.97 21.81 -1.00
N GLY A 485 26.78 20.63 -0.44
CA GLY A 485 25.47 20.12 -0.02
C GLY A 485 24.67 19.42 -1.14
N THR A 486 23.63 18.69 -0.74
CA THR A 486 22.81 17.87 -1.65
C THR A 486 22.05 18.71 -2.67
N TYR A 487 21.61 19.91 -2.30
CA TYR A 487 20.89 20.82 -3.21
C TYR A 487 21.75 21.25 -4.43
N ALA A 488 23.03 21.53 -4.20
CA ALA A 488 23.97 21.91 -5.27
C ALA A 488 24.17 20.74 -6.24
N VAL A 489 24.29 19.50 -5.73
CA VAL A 489 24.40 18.31 -6.56
C VAL A 489 23.14 18.10 -7.39
N MET A 490 21.93 18.17 -6.78
CA MET A 490 20.68 18.08 -7.53
C MET A 490 20.62 19.13 -8.66
N LYS A 491 21.02 20.36 -8.35
CA LYS A 491 21.02 21.48 -9.33
C LYS A 491 22.00 21.26 -10.46
N SER A 492 23.19 20.68 -10.19
CA SER A 492 24.19 20.42 -11.21
C SER A 492 23.70 19.39 -12.23
N LEU A 493 22.95 18.38 -11.76
CA LEU A 493 22.38 17.32 -12.59
C LEU A 493 21.23 17.78 -13.52
N LEU A 494 20.67 18.97 -13.27
CA LEU A 494 19.62 19.55 -14.13
C LEU A 494 20.16 20.44 -15.25
N LYS A 495 21.45 20.76 -15.23
CA LYS A 495 22.05 21.53 -16.32
C LYS A 495 22.18 20.62 -17.54
N GLU A 496 21.60 21.03 -18.67
CA GLU A 496 21.88 20.39 -19.93
C GLU A 496 23.41 20.55 -20.23
N GLU A 497 24.07 19.44 -20.61
CA GLU A 497 25.39 19.54 -21.21
C GLU A 497 25.23 20.30 -22.54
N ASN A 498 25.78 21.54 -22.57
CA ASN A 498 25.84 22.38 -23.78
C ASN A 498 26.79 21.77 -24.81
#